data_8d24ceece709da8e82cd3eac8c88566c
#
_entry.id   8d24ceece709da8e82cd3eac8c88566c
#
_cell.length_a   1.000
_cell.length_b   1.000
_cell.length_c   1.000
_cell.angle_alpha   90.00
_cell.angle_beta   90.00
_cell.angle_gamma   90.00
#
_symmetry.space_group_name_H-M   'P 1'
#
loop_
_entity.id
_entity.type
_entity.pdbx_description
1 polymer ?
#
loop_
_entity_poly.entity_id
_entity_poly.type
_entity_poly.pdbx_seq_one_letter_code
_entity_poly.pdbx_strand_id
1 'polypeptide(L)'
;MIALFPHCGFLSETSRMLAIARALLARGEQVVVATHGGPYTRVLEEAGMPYTLLAPAMDARRCEEYLAGIVTLGKPGSRLQPADEVRAGVRSEVEFLRAHGARMVVIGFTLTAYLSARVVGIPLAASHGGSYVPPVFEQGLAPAPSQSPVPQLDWLPASMQKLMANFGPPRMRAPVAFLNEIAAELGVEPVPSLAALMLGDLTLVTDVPEVLGVSDACMSAWRPNGHRAYRAETRLRYVGPLYARLDLPIPERAEAFLDDGARPTAYVALSSSTPAFIRRVVAGVRDAGLRVLVGATIHELRDLENPDVMVEGILPSHRVMPRVTVALIMGGQGSVQTAMASGTPFVGFPLQPEQELNVALAARQGMAIAIGPRRADEAKVARAVRAIITQPAYAAAAVRVQQHYAGIDGAGRAADAVIGHLRNVNENPSTLHSARGTRFS
;
A
#
# COMPACT_ATOMS: atom_id res chain seq x y z
N MET A 1 -3.91 26.03 -1.45
CA MET A 1 -4.66 24.90 -0.89
C MET A 1 -4.05 23.59 -1.39
N ILE A 2 -3.98 22.54 -0.56
CA ILE A 2 -3.48 21.21 -0.91
C ILE A 2 -4.69 20.28 -0.96
N ALA A 3 -4.90 19.57 -2.08
CA ALA A 3 -5.96 18.60 -2.23
C ALA A 3 -5.44 17.20 -1.89
N LEU A 4 -6.21 16.39 -1.17
CA LEU A 4 -5.92 14.98 -0.94
C LEU A 4 -7.03 14.12 -1.54
N PHE A 5 -6.66 13.12 -2.33
CA PHE A 5 -7.60 12.20 -2.97
C PHE A 5 -7.40 10.76 -2.46
N PRO A 6 -7.93 10.42 -1.26
CA PRO A 6 -7.91 9.05 -0.76
C PRO A 6 -8.79 8.13 -1.62
N HIS A 7 -8.28 6.95 -1.95
CA HIS A 7 -9.06 5.87 -2.53
C HIS A 7 -9.69 5.04 -1.41
N CYS A 8 -10.93 5.38 -1.04
CA CYS A 8 -11.59 4.78 0.13
C CYS A 8 -12.02 3.30 -0.05
N GLY A 9 -11.56 2.64 -1.11
CA GLY A 9 -11.60 1.18 -1.25
C GLY A 9 -10.57 0.44 -0.40
N PHE A 10 -9.57 1.15 0.18
CA PHE A 10 -8.47 0.56 0.96
C PHE A 10 -8.35 1.23 2.32
N LEU A 11 -8.50 0.44 3.40
CA LEU A 11 -8.37 0.95 4.77
C LEU A 11 -7.00 1.60 5.02
N SER A 12 -5.92 0.92 4.61
CA SER A 12 -4.55 1.40 4.85
C SER A 12 -4.25 2.71 4.13
N GLU A 13 -4.80 2.90 2.93
CA GLU A 13 -4.63 4.13 2.19
C GLU A 13 -5.46 5.27 2.77
N THR A 14 -6.75 5.04 3.03
CA THR A 14 -7.63 6.06 3.64
C THR A 14 -7.02 6.58 4.95
N SER A 15 -6.55 5.66 5.81
CA SER A 15 -5.91 6.03 7.08
C SER A 15 -4.61 6.81 6.88
N ARG A 16 -3.79 6.43 5.89
CA ARG A 16 -2.55 7.14 5.54
C ARG A 16 -2.84 8.55 5.04
N MET A 17 -3.79 8.70 4.12
CA MET A 17 -4.19 10.01 3.60
C MET A 17 -4.76 10.91 4.69
N LEU A 18 -5.58 10.36 5.60
CA LEU A 18 -6.08 11.08 6.77
C LEU A 18 -4.94 11.55 7.68
N ALA A 19 -3.95 10.71 7.94
CA ALA A 19 -2.79 11.08 8.75
C ALA A 19 -1.98 12.23 8.12
N ILE A 20 -1.76 12.19 6.80
CA ILE A 20 -1.08 13.26 6.07
C ILE A 20 -1.92 14.55 6.10
N ALA A 21 -3.25 14.46 5.90
CA ALA A 21 -4.14 15.62 5.96
C ALA A 21 -4.08 16.31 7.32
N ARG A 22 -4.17 15.54 8.41
CA ARG A 22 -4.05 16.07 9.79
C ARG A 22 -2.69 16.72 10.04
N ALA A 23 -1.61 16.11 9.55
CA ALA A 23 -0.27 16.65 9.70
C ALA A 23 -0.05 17.96 8.91
N LEU A 24 -0.67 18.11 7.73
CA LEU A 24 -0.68 19.35 6.97
C LEU A 24 -1.49 20.44 7.67
N LEU A 25 -2.69 20.13 8.16
CA LEU A 25 -3.54 21.04 8.93
C LEU A 25 -2.81 21.54 10.19
N ALA A 26 -2.13 20.66 10.92
CA ALA A 26 -1.35 21.01 12.11
C ALA A 26 -0.17 21.98 11.80
N ARG A 27 0.27 22.05 10.54
CA ARG A 27 1.29 22.99 10.05
C ARG A 27 0.70 24.28 9.49
N GLY A 28 -0.61 24.48 9.62
CA GLY A 28 -1.31 25.66 9.14
C GLY A 28 -1.62 25.66 7.63
N GLU A 29 -1.42 24.53 6.94
CA GLU A 29 -1.77 24.43 5.52
C GLU A 29 -3.29 24.30 5.34
N GLN A 30 -3.80 24.92 4.29
CA GLN A 30 -5.19 24.74 3.89
C GLN A 30 -5.33 23.43 3.11
N VAL A 31 -6.19 22.53 3.61
CA VAL A 31 -6.39 21.19 3.06
C VAL A 31 -7.85 21.02 2.64
N VAL A 32 -8.06 20.38 1.48
CA VAL A 32 -9.35 19.86 1.04
C VAL A 32 -9.23 18.39 0.70
N VAL A 33 -10.26 17.63 1.06
CA VAL A 33 -10.30 16.19 0.79
C VAL A 33 -11.43 15.89 -0.17
N ALA A 34 -11.17 15.08 -1.18
CA ALA A 34 -12.20 14.54 -2.05
C ALA A 34 -11.90 13.08 -2.38
N THR A 35 -12.94 12.29 -2.62
CA THR A 35 -12.82 10.86 -2.92
C THR A 35 -13.94 10.41 -3.83
N HIS A 36 -13.69 9.36 -4.61
CA HIS A 36 -14.74 8.66 -5.35
C HIS A 36 -15.56 7.70 -4.47
N GLY A 37 -15.27 7.65 -3.16
CA GLY A 37 -16.00 6.81 -2.21
C GLY A 37 -15.36 5.44 -1.99
N GLY A 38 -16.11 4.58 -1.32
CA GLY A 38 -15.72 3.23 -0.97
C GLY A 38 -16.10 2.87 0.47
N PRO A 39 -15.96 1.59 0.89
CA PRO A 39 -16.38 1.11 2.19
C PRO A 39 -15.65 1.76 3.38
N TYR A 40 -14.53 2.42 3.13
CA TYR A 40 -13.72 3.05 4.19
C TYR A 40 -13.87 4.58 4.25
N THR A 41 -14.87 5.18 3.58
CA THR A 41 -15.22 6.62 3.80
C THR A 41 -15.54 6.90 5.25
N ARG A 42 -16.11 5.92 5.96
CA ARG A 42 -16.39 6.00 7.41
C ARG A 42 -15.16 6.39 8.25
N VAL A 43 -13.94 6.06 7.81
CA VAL A 43 -12.70 6.45 8.51
C VAL A 43 -12.53 7.97 8.50
N LEU A 44 -12.93 8.64 7.42
CA LEU A 44 -12.94 10.11 7.33
C LEU A 44 -14.06 10.69 8.19
N GLU A 45 -15.25 10.09 8.14
CA GLU A 45 -16.44 10.49 8.91
C GLU A 45 -16.20 10.38 10.41
N GLU A 46 -15.75 9.21 10.89
CA GLU A 46 -15.40 8.98 12.30
C GLU A 46 -14.28 9.91 12.79
N ALA A 47 -13.39 10.32 11.89
CA ALA A 47 -12.32 11.25 12.17
C ALA A 47 -12.75 12.73 12.15
N GLY A 48 -14.00 13.02 11.79
CA GLY A 48 -14.51 14.39 11.59
C GLY A 48 -13.82 15.13 10.43
N MET A 49 -13.26 14.40 9.46
CA MET A 49 -12.59 14.99 8.30
C MET A 49 -13.61 15.26 7.20
N PRO A 50 -13.92 16.53 6.88
CA PRO A 50 -14.84 16.85 5.80
C PRO A 50 -14.25 16.42 4.46
N TYR A 51 -15.09 15.86 3.59
CA TYR A 51 -14.71 15.46 2.24
C TYR A 51 -15.83 15.72 1.22
N THR A 52 -15.45 15.79 -0.04
CA THR A 52 -16.37 15.87 -1.18
C THR A 52 -16.40 14.53 -1.90
N LEU A 53 -17.60 14.00 -2.15
CA LEU A 53 -17.76 12.81 -2.99
C LEU A 53 -17.73 13.21 -4.47
N LEU A 54 -16.81 12.64 -5.23
CA LEU A 54 -16.62 12.88 -6.67
C LEU A 54 -17.35 11.84 -7.52
N ALA A 55 -17.73 12.21 -8.73
CA ALA A 55 -18.27 11.30 -9.71
C ALA A 55 -17.14 10.69 -10.59
N PRO A 56 -17.28 9.41 -11.01
CA PRO A 56 -18.27 8.44 -10.58
C PRO A 56 -18.01 7.96 -9.15
N ALA A 57 -19.07 7.76 -8.38
CA ALA A 57 -18.93 7.20 -7.03
C ALA A 57 -18.65 5.69 -7.09
N MET A 58 -17.80 5.21 -6.19
CA MET A 58 -17.43 3.79 -6.08
C MET A 58 -18.15 3.16 -4.89
N ASP A 59 -19.05 2.24 -5.17
CA ASP A 59 -19.66 1.38 -4.15
C ASP A 59 -18.74 0.21 -3.77
N ALA A 60 -19.18 -0.64 -2.83
CA ALA A 60 -18.39 -1.77 -2.37
C ALA A 60 -18.08 -2.76 -3.51
N ARG A 61 -19.05 -3.05 -4.38
CA ARG A 61 -18.89 -3.95 -5.54
C ARG A 61 -17.83 -3.41 -6.49
N ARG A 62 -17.87 -2.11 -6.80
CA ARG A 62 -16.92 -1.49 -7.71
C ARG A 62 -15.51 -1.44 -7.12
N CYS A 63 -15.39 -1.28 -5.79
CA CYS A 63 -14.12 -1.40 -5.10
C CYS A 63 -13.53 -2.82 -5.19
N GLU A 64 -14.37 -3.86 -5.07
CA GLU A 64 -13.93 -5.26 -5.24
C GLU A 64 -13.46 -5.54 -6.67
N GLU A 65 -14.17 -5.04 -7.68
CA GLU A 65 -13.76 -5.14 -9.10
C GLU A 65 -12.42 -4.43 -9.34
N TYR A 66 -12.23 -3.25 -8.76
CA TYR A 66 -10.97 -2.49 -8.84
C TYR A 66 -9.81 -3.28 -8.21
N LEU A 67 -10.02 -3.85 -7.02
CA LEU A 67 -9.05 -4.72 -6.33
C LEU A 67 -8.66 -5.93 -7.18
N ALA A 68 -9.66 -6.61 -7.77
CA ALA A 68 -9.43 -7.74 -8.67
C ALA A 68 -8.65 -7.30 -9.93
N GLY A 69 -8.92 -6.10 -10.42
CA GLY A 69 -8.20 -5.47 -11.53
C GLY A 69 -6.73 -5.24 -11.23
N ILE A 70 -6.40 -4.77 -10.02
CA ILE A 70 -4.98 -4.59 -9.60
C ILE A 70 -4.22 -5.92 -9.61
N VAL A 71 -4.83 -6.99 -9.10
CA VAL A 71 -4.21 -8.34 -9.07
C VAL A 71 -3.95 -8.87 -10.49
N THR A 72 -4.76 -8.46 -11.45
CA THR A 72 -4.62 -8.88 -12.86
C THR A 72 -3.90 -7.87 -13.72
N LEU A 73 -3.51 -6.72 -13.17
CA LEU A 73 -2.80 -5.66 -13.90
C LEU A 73 -1.46 -6.21 -14.44
N GLY A 74 -1.27 -6.07 -15.75
CA GLY A 74 -0.13 -6.66 -16.46
C GLY A 74 -0.47 -7.90 -17.28
N LYS A 75 -1.66 -8.50 -17.12
CA LYS A 75 -2.15 -9.50 -18.06
C LYS A 75 -2.54 -8.81 -19.37
N PRO A 76 -2.29 -9.45 -20.54
CA PRO A 76 -2.76 -8.91 -21.82
C PRO A 76 -4.25 -8.62 -21.81
N GLY A 77 -4.63 -7.40 -22.20
CA GLY A 77 -6.03 -6.98 -22.25
C GLY A 77 -6.67 -6.58 -20.91
N SER A 78 -5.94 -6.68 -19.78
CA SER A 78 -6.46 -6.19 -18.49
C SER A 78 -6.58 -4.67 -18.49
N ARG A 79 -7.71 -4.17 -17.99
CA ARG A 79 -7.94 -2.74 -17.72
C ARG A 79 -8.37 -2.59 -16.26
N LEU A 80 -7.82 -1.63 -15.57
CA LEU A 80 -8.19 -1.37 -14.18
C LEU A 80 -9.56 -0.67 -14.08
N GLN A 81 -9.84 0.23 -15.04
CA GLN A 81 -11.07 0.98 -15.12
C GLN A 81 -11.51 1.11 -16.58
N PRO A 82 -12.85 1.13 -16.87
CA PRO A 82 -13.39 1.53 -18.16
C PRO A 82 -13.01 2.96 -18.54
N ALA A 83 -12.85 3.24 -19.82
CA ALA A 83 -12.41 4.53 -20.32
C ALA A 83 -13.39 5.68 -19.99
N ASP A 84 -14.69 5.40 -20.00
CA ASP A 84 -15.74 6.35 -19.65
C ASP A 84 -15.69 6.74 -18.17
N GLU A 85 -15.41 5.78 -17.27
CA GLU A 85 -15.20 6.05 -15.85
C GLU A 85 -13.93 6.89 -15.62
N VAL A 86 -12.84 6.59 -16.33
CA VAL A 86 -11.60 7.42 -16.25
C VAL A 86 -11.89 8.84 -16.69
N ARG A 87 -12.59 9.04 -17.83
CA ARG A 87 -12.97 10.39 -18.29
C ARG A 87 -13.84 11.13 -17.28
N ALA A 88 -14.86 10.47 -16.74
CA ALA A 88 -15.76 11.06 -15.75
C ALA A 88 -15.00 11.42 -14.47
N GLY A 89 -14.14 10.54 -13.98
CA GLY A 89 -13.30 10.77 -12.81
C GLY A 89 -12.36 11.97 -13.01
N VAL A 90 -11.62 12.00 -14.10
CA VAL A 90 -10.72 13.14 -14.42
C VAL A 90 -11.52 14.45 -14.50
N ARG A 91 -12.69 14.45 -15.10
CA ARG A 91 -13.52 15.66 -15.19
C ARG A 91 -13.91 16.17 -13.82
N SER A 92 -14.47 15.35 -12.96
CA SER A 92 -14.91 15.76 -11.62
C SER A 92 -13.73 16.17 -10.73
N GLU A 93 -12.60 15.50 -10.84
CA GLU A 93 -11.36 15.87 -10.13
C GLU A 93 -10.83 17.24 -10.59
N VAL A 94 -10.80 17.51 -11.91
CA VAL A 94 -10.37 18.79 -12.48
C VAL A 94 -11.29 19.93 -12.03
N GLU A 95 -12.61 19.72 -12.07
CA GLU A 95 -13.60 20.67 -11.58
C GLU A 95 -13.36 20.99 -10.09
N PHE A 96 -13.18 19.97 -9.27
CA PHE A 96 -12.89 20.14 -7.86
C PHE A 96 -11.58 20.88 -7.60
N LEU A 97 -10.49 20.48 -8.26
CA LEU A 97 -9.17 21.12 -8.09
C LEU A 97 -9.19 22.61 -8.47
N ARG A 98 -9.89 22.95 -9.57
CA ARG A 98 -10.05 24.35 -10.02
C ARG A 98 -10.93 25.17 -9.08
N ALA A 99 -12.08 24.61 -8.65
CA ALA A 99 -13.01 25.29 -7.76
C ALA A 99 -12.35 25.66 -6.41
N HIS A 100 -11.43 24.84 -5.93
CA HIS A 100 -10.72 25.09 -4.67
C HIS A 100 -9.37 25.77 -4.83
N GLY A 101 -8.95 26.14 -6.05
CA GLY A 101 -7.63 26.74 -6.28
C GLY A 101 -6.49 25.86 -5.77
N ALA A 102 -6.59 24.55 -5.97
CA ALA A 102 -5.58 23.59 -5.51
C ALA A 102 -4.23 23.90 -6.15
N ARG A 103 -3.16 23.91 -5.34
CA ARG A 103 -1.78 24.13 -5.79
C ARG A 103 -0.99 22.83 -5.89
N MET A 104 -1.51 21.76 -5.32
CA MET A 104 -0.93 20.41 -5.33
C MET A 104 -2.01 19.38 -5.01
N VAL A 105 -1.89 18.19 -5.55
CA VAL A 105 -2.71 17.04 -5.15
C VAL A 105 -1.83 15.94 -4.55
N VAL A 106 -2.30 15.31 -3.47
CA VAL A 106 -1.66 14.17 -2.80
C VAL A 106 -2.55 12.95 -2.96
N ILE A 107 -1.99 11.84 -3.41
CA ILE A 107 -2.71 10.60 -3.66
C ILE A 107 -2.01 9.37 -3.05
N GLY A 108 -2.76 8.30 -2.92
CA GLY A 108 -2.26 6.95 -2.82
C GLY A 108 -2.61 6.17 -4.09
N PHE A 109 -3.84 5.64 -4.19
CA PHE A 109 -4.31 4.81 -5.30
C PHE A 109 -5.35 5.48 -6.22
N THR A 110 -5.64 6.77 -6.07
CA THR A 110 -6.53 7.51 -6.97
C THR A 110 -5.77 7.85 -8.26
N LEU A 111 -5.68 6.87 -9.17
CA LEU A 111 -4.78 6.92 -10.32
C LEU A 111 -5.23 7.92 -11.41
N THR A 112 -6.52 8.24 -11.50
CA THR A 112 -7.06 9.28 -12.40
C THR A 112 -6.44 10.65 -12.13
N ALA A 113 -6.06 10.92 -10.88
CA ALA A 113 -5.43 12.17 -10.47
C ALA A 113 -4.08 12.45 -11.17
N TYR A 114 -3.41 11.43 -11.73
CA TYR A 114 -2.25 11.64 -12.60
C TYR A 114 -2.61 12.50 -13.83
N LEU A 115 -3.79 12.31 -14.39
CA LEU A 115 -4.25 13.10 -15.52
C LEU A 115 -4.83 14.43 -15.07
N SER A 116 -5.62 14.42 -14.00
CA SER A 116 -6.28 15.62 -13.46
C SER A 116 -5.27 16.69 -13.02
N ALA A 117 -4.20 16.29 -12.33
CA ALA A 117 -3.11 17.19 -11.96
C ALA A 117 -2.46 17.85 -13.17
N ARG A 118 -2.27 17.11 -14.26
CA ARG A 118 -1.69 17.63 -15.50
C ARG A 118 -2.61 18.58 -16.25
N VAL A 119 -3.92 18.25 -16.30
CA VAL A 119 -4.93 19.14 -16.90
C VAL A 119 -5.01 20.46 -16.17
N VAL A 120 -4.85 20.44 -14.84
CA VAL A 120 -4.84 21.67 -14.02
C VAL A 120 -3.48 22.36 -14.02
N GLY A 121 -2.40 21.63 -14.32
CA GLY A 121 -1.02 22.16 -14.33
C GLY A 121 -0.43 22.29 -12.93
N ILE A 122 -0.78 21.42 -11.99
CA ILE A 122 -0.28 21.41 -10.61
C ILE A 122 0.56 20.15 -10.34
N PRO A 123 1.51 20.20 -9.38
CA PRO A 123 2.29 19.02 -9.00
C PRO A 123 1.43 17.99 -8.28
N LEU A 124 1.84 16.71 -8.45
CA LEU A 124 1.25 15.56 -7.80
C LEU A 124 2.26 14.91 -6.85
N ALA A 125 1.87 14.70 -5.59
CA ALA A 125 2.58 13.83 -4.67
C ALA A 125 1.87 12.47 -4.58
N ALA A 126 2.65 11.39 -4.65
CA ALA A 126 2.17 10.03 -4.44
C ALA A 126 2.75 9.44 -3.15
N SER A 127 1.93 8.78 -2.33
CA SER A 127 2.37 8.14 -1.09
C SER A 127 2.26 6.63 -1.19
N HIS A 128 3.41 5.95 -1.26
CA HIS A 128 3.49 4.50 -1.42
C HIS A 128 4.66 3.87 -0.68
N GLY A 129 4.62 2.54 -0.56
CA GLY A 129 5.75 1.76 -0.10
C GLY A 129 6.90 1.69 -1.10
N GLY A 130 8.04 1.27 -0.61
CA GLY A 130 9.26 1.13 -1.40
C GLY A 130 9.17 0.12 -2.54
N SER A 131 8.14 -0.75 -2.55
CA SER A 131 7.92 -1.74 -3.60
C SER A 131 7.71 -1.15 -5.01
N TYR A 132 7.42 0.14 -5.10
CA TYR A 132 7.17 0.81 -6.37
C TYR A 132 8.27 1.77 -6.81
N VAL A 133 9.31 1.97 -6.00
CA VAL A 133 10.34 2.96 -6.33
C VAL A 133 11.45 2.42 -7.25
N PRO A 134 11.93 3.24 -8.21
CA PRO A 134 12.95 2.82 -9.17
C PRO A 134 14.20 2.19 -8.58
N PRO A 135 14.81 2.70 -7.49
CA PRO A 135 15.99 2.08 -6.90
C PRO A 135 15.82 0.61 -6.50
N VAL A 136 14.58 0.19 -6.15
CA VAL A 136 14.28 -1.21 -5.84
C VAL A 136 14.45 -2.09 -7.07
N PHE A 137 13.96 -1.64 -8.22
CA PHE A 137 14.10 -2.36 -9.50
C PHE A 137 15.54 -2.33 -10.01
N GLU A 138 16.19 -1.17 -9.95
CA GLU A 138 17.56 -0.96 -10.42
C GLU A 138 18.59 -1.79 -9.63
N GLN A 139 18.36 -1.98 -8.32
CA GLN A 139 19.19 -2.82 -7.45
C GLN A 139 18.77 -4.30 -7.41
N GLY A 140 17.75 -4.69 -8.18
CA GLY A 140 17.31 -6.07 -8.26
C GLY A 140 16.73 -6.61 -6.94
N LEU A 141 16.07 -5.76 -6.15
CA LEU A 141 15.55 -6.12 -4.82
C LEU A 141 14.20 -6.85 -4.86
N ALA A 142 13.41 -6.69 -5.94
CA ALA A 142 12.16 -7.42 -6.10
C ALA A 142 12.46 -8.93 -6.19
N PRO A 143 11.77 -9.79 -5.40
CA PRO A 143 11.97 -11.23 -5.44
C PRO A 143 11.42 -11.85 -6.72
N ALA A 144 11.76 -13.12 -6.96
CA ALA A 144 11.00 -13.93 -7.91
C ALA A 144 9.57 -14.08 -7.37
N PRO A 145 8.52 -13.81 -8.16
CA PRO A 145 7.15 -13.93 -7.70
C PRO A 145 6.81 -15.39 -7.39
N SER A 146 6.04 -15.64 -6.31
CA SER A 146 5.57 -16.99 -5.96
C SER A 146 4.54 -17.51 -6.96
N GLN A 147 3.90 -16.60 -7.70
CA GLN A 147 3.03 -16.86 -8.83
C GLN A 147 3.12 -15.67 -9.82
N SER A 148 3.31 -15.97 -11.08
CA SER A 148 3.31 -14.95 -12.12
C SER A 148 1.87 -14.61 -12.56
N PRO A 149 1.56 -13.34 -12.90
CA PRO A 149 0.33 -13.01 -13.62
C PRO A 149 0.26 -13.68 -15.00
N VAL A 150 1.41 -14.11 -15.55
CA VAL A 150 1.52 -14.89 -16.79
C VAL A 150 2.00 -16.29 -16.42
N PRO A 151 1.11 -17.33 -16.40
CA PRO A 151 1.44 -18.66 -15.90
C PRO A 151 2.65 -19.34 -16.57
N GLN A 152 2.91 -19.01 -17.85
CA GLN A 152 4.07 -19.54 -18.58
C GLN A 152 5.41 -19.11 -17.97
N LEU A 153 5.44 -18.01 -17.26
CA LEU A 153 6.65 -17.51 -16.59
C LEU A 153 6.97 -18.31 -15.32
N ASP A 154 6.00 -19.04 -14.74
CA ASP A 154 6.22 -19.87 -13.56
C ASP A 154 7.14 -21.08 -13.86
N TRP A 155 7.33 -21.43 -15.14
CA TRP A 155 8.25 -22.50 -15.58
C TRP A 155 9.70 -22.05 -15.71
N LEU A 156 9.95 -20.73 -15.69
CA LEU A 156 11.31 -20.22 -15.76
C LEU A 156 12.06 -20.44 -14.44
N PRO A 157 13.41 -20.58 -14.49
CA PRO A 157 14.22 -20.57 -13.27
C PRO A 157 13.97 -19.31 -12.42
N ALA A 158 14.02 -19.45 -11.09
CA ALA A 158 13.75 -18.35 -10.17
C ALA A 158 14.64 -17.11 -10.40
N SER A 159 15.88 -17.31 -10.86
CA SER A 159 16.78 -16.22 -11.24
C SER A 159 16.26 -15.41 -12.42
N MET A 160 15.68 -16.06 -13.43
CA MET A 160 15.06 -15.39 -14.57
C MET A 160 13.76 -14.69 -14.17
N GLN A 161 12.94 -15.33 -13.35
CA GLN A 161 11.73 -14.70 -12.82
C GLN A 161 12.08 -13.42 -12.03
N LYS A 162 13.12 -13.49 -11.17
CA LYS A 162 13.63 -12.33 -10.43
C LYS A 162 14.14 -11.23 -11.37
N LEU A 163 14.90 -11.60 -12.42
CA LEU A 163 15.36 -10.62 -13.42
C LEU A 163 14.17 -9.94 -14.08
N MET A 164 13.16 -10.69 -14.49
CA MET A 164 11.96 -10.14 -15.12
C MET A 164 11.15 -9.25 -14.16
N ALA A 165 11.02 -9.61 -12.89
CA ALA A 165 10.34 -8.81 -11.88
C ALA A 165 11.01 -7.43 -11.68
N ASN A 166 12.32 -7.33 -11.86
CA ASN A 166 13.05 -6.07 -11.70
C ASN A 166 13.17 -5.30 -13.03
N PHE A 167 13.31 -5.99 -14.17
CA PHE A 167 13.54 -5.38 -15.46
C PHE A 167 12.23 -5.04 -16.21
N GLY A 168 11.17 -5.80 -15.97
CA GLY A 168 9.89 -5.68 -16.68
C GLY A 168 9.13 -4.39 -16.38
N PRO A 169 8.77 -4.08 -15.12
CA PRO A 169 7.86 -2.99 -14.80
C PRO A 169 8.26 -1.62 -15.39
N PRO A 170 9.54 -1.21 -15.42
CA PRO A 170 9.93 0.04 -16.07
C PRO A 170 9.75 0.06 -17.60
N ARG A 171 9.54 -1.10 -18.23
CA ARG A 171 9.39 -1.25 -19.70
C ARG A 171 7.97 -1.59 -20.13
N MET A 172 7.11 -1.97 -19.20
CA MET A 172 5.72 -2.34 -19.49
C MET A 172 4.85 -1.10 -19.61
N ARG A 173 4.26 -0.89 -20.80
CA ARG A 173 3.34 0.22 -21.10
C ARG A 173 1.88 -0.24 -21.23
N ALA A 174 1.66 -1.49 -21.61
CA ALA A 174 0.30 -2.02 -21.76
C ALA A 174 -0.58 -1.87 -20.49
N PRO A 175 -0.06 -2.10 -19.27
CA PRO A 175 -0.85 -1.94 -18.05
C PRO A 175 -1.34 -0.52 -17.77
N VAL A 176 -0.70 0.51 -18.34
CA VAL A 176 -1.08 1.92 -18.17
C VAL A 176 -1.86 2.49 -19.37
N ALA A 177 -2.17 1.65 -20.37
CA ALA A 177 -2.85 2.08 -21.58
C ALA A 177 -4.22 2.70 -21.29
N PHE A 178 -4.95 2.21 -20.29
CA PHE A 178 -6.27 2.73 -19.89
C PHE A 178 -6.25 4.21 -19.45
N LEU A 179 -5.15 4.67 -18.87
CA LEU A 179 -4.93 6.09 -18.55
C LEU A 179 -4.42 6.84 -19.79
N ASN A 180 -3.54 6.22 -20.57
CA ASN A 180 -2.86 6.88 -21.67
C ASN A 180 -3.77 7.14 -22.89
N GLU A 181 -4.83 6.35 -23.07
CA GLU A 181 -5.88 6.63 -24.03
C GLU A 181 -6.53 7.99 -23.71
N ILE A 182 -6.87 8.22 -22.44
CA ILE A 182 -7.49 9.47 -22.00
C ILE A 182 -6.47 10.61 -21.93
N ALA A 183 -5.22 10.34 -21.59
CA ALA A 183 -4.15 11.34 -21.64
C ALA A 183 -4.00 11.91 -23.06
N ALA A 184 -4.07 11.06 -24.09
CA ALA A 184 -4.01 11.48 -25.49
C ALA A 184 -5.23 12.33 -25.90
N GLU A 185 -6.44 11.98 -25.45
CA GLU A 185 -7.66 12.77 -25.68
C GLU A 185 -7.57 14.16 -25.04
N LEU A 186 -6.97 14.23 -23.85
CA LEU A 186 -6.82 15.48 -23.09
C LEU A 186 -5.59 16.30 -23.49
N GLY A 187 -4.73 15.78 -24.38
CA GLY A 187 -3.50 16.43 -24.78
C GLY A 187 -2.48 16.61 -23.64
N VAL A 188 -2.50 15.70 -22.65
CA VAL A 188 -1.57 15.73 -21.51
C VAL A 188 -0.53 14.62 -21.57
N GLU A 189 0.54 14.77 -20.80
CA GLU A 189 1.62 13.79 -20.75
C GLU A 189 1.12 12.41 -20.25
N PRO A 190 1.45 11.32 -20.96
CA PRO A 190 1.05 9.99 -20.55
C PRO A 190 1.85 9.48 -19.35
N VAL A 191 1.32 8.43 -18.67
CA VAL A 191 2.07 7.65 -17.69
C VAL A 191 3.11 6.80 -18.43
N PRO A 192 4.42 6.95 -18.13
CA PRO A 192 5.48 6.36 -18.98
C PRO A 192 5.56 4.84 -18.94
N SER A 193 5.27 4.22 -17.79
CA SER A 193 5.41 2.77 -17.57
C SER A 193 4.57 2.29 -16.38
N LEU A 194 4.47 0.97 -16.22
CA LEU A 194 3.85 0.36 -15.03
C LEU A 194 4.58 0.79 -13.73
N ALA A 195 5.91 0.86 -13.75
CA ALA A 195 6.68 1.30 -12.58
C ALA A 195 6.46 2.77 -12.25
N ALA A 196 6.09 3.61 -13.23
CA ALA A 196 5.78 5.02 -13.02
C ALA A 196 4.34 5.25 -12.52
N LEU A 197 3.47 4.24 -12.60
CA LEU A 197 2.05 4.36 -12.22
C LEU A 197 1.86 4.77 -10.76
N MET A 198 2.82 4.48 -9.89
CA MET A 198 2.76 4.76 -8.47
C MET A 198 3.69 5.91 -8.04
N LEU A 199 4.23 6.66 -8.99
CA LEU A 199 5.17 7.75 -8.71
C LEU A 199 4.55 9.10 -9.06
N GLY A 200 4.70 10.07 -8.17
CA GLY A 200 4.36 11.48 -8.42
C GLY A 200 5.55 12.32 -8.86
N ASP A 201 5.34 13.61 -9.02
CA ASP A 201 6.43 14.60 -9.10
C ASP A 201 7.23 14.57 -7.79
N LEU A 202 6.54 14.33 -6.66
CA LEU A 202 7.11 13.93 -5.39
C LEU A 202 6.54 12.57 -4.98
N THR A 203 7.40 11.60 -4.71
CA THR A 203 6.99 10.31 -4.15
C THR A 203 7.42 10.21 -2.69
N LEU A 204 6.43 10.09 -1.82
CA LEU A 204 6.58 9.92 -0.37
C LEU A 204 6.74 8.42 -0.08
N VAL A 205 7.98 7.98 0.12
CA VAL A 205 8.32 6.57 0.35
C VAL A 205 8.10 6.23 1.81
N THR A 206 7.05 5.45 2.09
CA THR A 206 6.58 5.15 3.44
C THR A 206 7.29 3.94 4.06
N ASP A 207 8.58 3.80 3.83
CA ASP A 207 9.46 2.77 4.39
C ASP A 207 10.65 3.39 5.12
N VAL A 208 11.49 2.54 5.69
CA VAL A 208 12.76 2.92 6.31
C VAL A 208 13.93 2.32 5.52
N PRO A 209 15.07 3.05 5.38
CA PRO A 209 16.23 2.60 4.60
C PRO A 209 16.74 1.23 5.02
N GLU A 210 16.78 0.95 6.34
CA GLU A 210 17.31 -0.26 6.93
C GLU A 210 16.51 -1.52 6.52
N VAL A 211 15.21 -1.36 6.31
CA VAL A 211 14.33 -2.45 5.86
C VAL A 211 14.33 -2.57 4.35
N LEU A 212 14.17 -1.46 3.64
CA LEU A 212 14.13 -1.49 2.18
C LEU A 212 15.47 -1.89 1.56
N GLY A 213 16.58 -1.54 2.20
CA GLY A 213 17.93 -1.82 1.70
C GLY A 213 18.43 -0.80 0.68
N VAL A 214 17.79 0.37 0.60
CA VAL A 214 18.20 1.52 -0.22
C VAL A 214 18.48 2.67 0.72
N SER A 215 19.71 3.22 0.73
CA SER A 215 20.05 4.32 1.63
C SER A 215 19.25 5.60 1.33
N ASP A 216 19.06 6.45 2.33
CA ASP A 216 18.38 7.74 2.16
C ASP A 216 19.11 8.62 1.13
N ALA A 217 20.43 8.62 1.14
CA ALA A 217 21.24 9.34 0.16
C ALA A 217 20.99 8.85 -1.27
N CYS A 218 20.91 7.53 -1.49
CA CYS A 218 20.59 6.96 -2.80
C CYS A 218 19.15 7.31 -3.22
N MET A 219 18.20 7.23 -2.31
CA MET A 219 16.80 7.55 -2.56
C MET A 219 16.61 9.03 -2.93
N SER A 220 17.15 9.93 -2.14
CA SER A 220 17.00 11.38 -2.33
C SER A 220 17.79 11.93 -3.53
N ALA A 221 18.95 11.32 -3.84
CA ALA A 221 19.76 11.66 -5.01
C ALA A 221 19.23 11.06 -6.31
N TRP A 222 18.35 10.05 -6.24
CA TRP A 222 17.86 9.38 -7.44
C TRP A 222 17.19 10.36 -8.42
N ARG A 223 17.53 10.22 -9.69
CA ARG A 223 16.94 10.97 -10.82
C ARG A 223 16.75 10.01 -11.98
N PRO A 224 15.72 10.23 -12.83
CA PRO A 224 15.58 9.48 -14.07
C PRO A 224 16.82 9.64 -14.94
N ASN A 225 17.39 8.53 -15.38
CA ASN A 225 18.65 8.47 -16.12
C ASN A 225 18.47 8.47 -17.65
N GLY A 226 17.54 9.26 -18.16
CA GLY A 226 17.25 9.38 -19.58
C GLY A 226 16.42 8.23 -20.18
N HIS A 227 16.07 7.21 -19.41
CA HIS A 227 15.11 6.20 -19.83
C HIS A 227 13.70 6.79 -19.83
N ARG A 228 12.96 6.60 -20.92
CA ARG A 228 11.55 7.02 -21.04
C ARG A 228 10.58 6.22 -20.13
N ALA A 229 11.09 5.64 -19.04
CA ALA A 229 10.33 4.85 -18.09
C ALA A 229 9.71 5.69 -16.96
N TYR A 230 10.28 6.86 -16.70
CA TYR A 230 9.89 7.76 -15.62
C TYR A 230 9.87 9.21 -16.10
N ARG A 231 9.09 10.05 -15.42
CA ARG A 231 9.08 11.49 -15.69
C ARG A 231 10.34 12.16 -15.15
N ALA A 232 10.84 13.17 -15.84
CA ALA A 232 12.05 13.91 -15.47
C ALA A 232 11.92 14.60 -14.09
N GLU A 233 10.72 15.01 -13.74
CA GLU A 233 10.38 15.71 -12.49
C GLU A 233 10.31 14.78 -11.28
N THR A 234 10.22 13.45 -11.46
CA THR A 234 10.08 12.49 -10.36
C THR A 234 11.18 12.65 -9.31
N ARG A 235 10.77 12.87 -8.07
CA ARG A 235 11.62 12.94 -6.88
C ARG A 235 11.14 11.95 -5.85
N LEU A 236 12.08 11.32 -5.16
CA LEU A 236 11.80 10.32 -4.13
C LEU A 236 12.25 10.87 -2.77
N ARG A 237 11.44 10.66 -1.73
CA ARG A 237 11.76 11.07 -0.38
C ARG A 237 11.26 10.04 0.62
N TYR A 238 12.13 9.51 1.46
CA TYR A 238 11.69 8.75 2.62
C TYR A 238 10.94 9.64 3.61
N VAL A 239 9.79 9.15 4.03
CA VAL A 239 9.00 9.79 5.09
C VAL A 239 8.85 8.89 6.32
N GLY A 240 9.13 7.60 6.16
CA GLY A 240 8.96 6.61 7.21
C GLY A 240 7.57 5.99 7.21
N PRO A 241 7.31 5.05 8.11
CA PRO A 241 6.12 4.22 8.08
C PRO A 241 4.84 5.03 8.27
N LEU A 242 3.86 4.73 7.43
CA LEU A 242 2.50 5.26 7.48
C LEU A 242 1.51 4.11 7.32
N TYR A 243 0.99 3.62 8.42
CA TYR A 243 0.01 2.53 8.47
C TYR A 243 -1.20 2.92 9.31
N ALA A 244 -2.30 2.18 9.17
CA ALA A 244 -3.54 2.46 9.88
C ALA A 244 -3.35 2.31 11.40
N ARG A 245 -3.61 3.39 12.13
CA ARG A 245 -3.75 3.40 13.57
C ARG A 245 -5.19 3.78 13.89
N LEU A 246 -6.07 2.78 13.85
CA LEU A 246 -7.47 2.98 14.13
C LEU A 246 -7.64 3.37 15.61
N ASP A 247 -8.32 4.46 15.85
CA ASP A 247 -8.66 4.88 17.23
C ASP A 247 -9.88 4.11 17.75
N LEU A 248 -9.72 2.79 17.76
CA LEU A 248 -10.72 1.86 18.25
C LEU A 248 -10.16 1.11 19.47
N PRO A 249 -10.98 0.82 20.49
CA PRO A 249 -10.61 -0.13 21.53
C PRO A 249 -10.54 -1.54 20.96
N ILE A 250 -9.75 -2.41 21.58
CA ILE A 250 -9.91 -3.84 21.38
C ILE A 250 -11.25 -4.25 22.04
N PRO A 251 -12.15 -5.02 21.37
CA PRO A 251 -13.38 -5.48 21.99
C PRO A 251 -13.10 -6.28 23.28
N GLU A 252 -13.95 -6.14 24.31
CA GLU A 252 -13.77 -6.78 25.63
C GLU A 252 -13.53 -8.29 25.54
N ARG A 253 -14.25 -8.99 24.66
CA ARG A 253 -14.04 -10.42 24.41
C ARG A 253 -12.62 -10.72 23.91
N ALA A 254 -12.13 -9.92 22.99
CA ALA A 254 -10.78 -10.07 22.44
C ALA A 254 -9.73 -9.66 23.48
N GLU A 255 -10.00 -8.64 24.31
CA GLU A 255 -9.13 -8.29 25.45
C GLU A 255 -9.00 -9.48 26.40
N ALA A 256 -10.13 -10.04 26.89
CA ALA A 256 -10.13 -11.20 27.77
C ALA A 256 -9.42 -12.41 27.14
N PHE A 257 -9.61 -12.63 25.83
CA PHE A 257 -8.93 -13.69 25.11
C PHE A 257 -7.41 -13.48 25.03
N LEU A 258 -6.95 -12.26 24.86
CA LEU A 258 -5.51 -11.94 24.81
C LEU A 258 -4.87 -11.98 26.21
N ASP A 259 -5.62 -11.62 27.26
CA ASP A 259 -5.12 -11.58 28.66
C ASP A 259 -5.02 -12.96 29.31
N ASP A 260 -5.78 -13.94 28.84
CA ASP A 260 -5.78 -15.31 29.39
C ASP A 260 -4.44 -16.03 29.27
N GLY A 261 -3.37 -15.48 28.89
CA GLY A 261 -1.94 -15.87 28.93
C GLY A 261 -1.53 -17.36 29.01
N ALA A 262 -2.50 -18.26 29.12
CA ALA A 262 -2.26 -19.70 29.36
C ALA A 262 -1.49 -20.38 28.21
N ARG A 263 -1.64 -19.88 27.00
CA ARG A 263 -0.94 -20.40 25.79
C ARG A 263 -0.63 -19.26 24.82
N PRO A 264 0.45 -19.41 23.99
CA PRO A 264 0.75 -18.41 22.96
C PRO A 264 -0.42 -18.24 21.99
N THR A 265 -0.66 -16.99 21.61
CA THR A 265 -1.76 -16.60 20.72
C THR A 265 -1.20 -16.13 19.39
N ALA A 266 -1.83 -16.54 18.29
CA ALA A 266 -1.59 -16.03 16.94
C ALA A 266 -2.71 -15.06 16.54
N TYR A 267 -2.34 -14.03 15.77
CA TYR A 267 -3.30 -13.11 15.14
C TYR A 267 -3.41 -13.39 13.64
N VAL A 268 -4.58 -13.75 13.15
CA VAL A 268 -4.86 -14.02 11.74
C VAL A 268 -5.62 -12.84 11.13
N ALA A 269 -4.97 -12.11 10.22
CA ALA A 269 -5.52 -10.95 9.52
C ALA A 269 -5.36 -11.11 8.00
N LEU A 270 -6.27 -11.86 7.39
CA LEU A 270 -6.23 -12.31 6.00
C LEU A 270 -7.46 -11.79 5.20
N SER A 271 -7.88 -10.55 5.43
CA SER A 271 -9.10 -9.96 4.86
C SER A 271 -9.16 -9.97 3.33
N SER A 272 -8.01 -9.93 2.64
CA SER A 272 -7.96 -9.97 1.17
C SER A 272 -7.92 -11.40 0.60
N SER A 273 -8.17 -12.43 1.41
CA SER A 273 -8.20 -13.83 0.99
C SER A 273 -9.61 -14.41 1.00
N THR A 274 -9.74 -15.71 0.69
CA THR A 274 -11.02 -16.40 0.73
C THR A 274 -11.30 -17.03 2.11
N PRO A 275 -12.58 -17.18 2.51
CA PRO A 275 -12.93 -17.88 3.74
C PRO A 275 -12.30 -19.29 3.86
N ALA A 276 -12.26 -20.03 2.75
CA ALA A 276 -11.65 -21.38 2.72
C ALA A 276 -10.14 -21.34 3.03
N PHE A 277 -9.44 -20.30 2.56
CA PHE A 277 -8.02 -20.12 2.86
C PHE A 277 -7.81 -19.75 4.33
N ILE A 278 -8.63 -18.85 4.88
CA ILE A 278 -8.56 -18.46 6.30
C ILE A 278 -8.77 -19.69 7.19
N ARG A 279 -9.78 -20.53 6.91
CA ARG A 279 -10.06 -21.76 7.66
C ARG A 279 -8.85 -22.70 7.67
N ARG A 280 -8.20 -22.89 6.52
CA ARG A 280 -6.99 -23.69 6.40
C ARG A 280 -5.84 -23.15 7.23
N VAL A 281 -5.64 -21.83 7.20
CA VAL A 281 -4.58 -21.18 8.00
C VAL A 281 -4.87 -21.34 9.48
N VAL A 282 -6.12 -21.11 9.93
CA VAL A 282 -6.54 -21.31 11.34
C VAL A 282 -6.30 -22.74 11.80
N ALA A 283 -6.66 -23.74 10.97
CA ALA A 283 -6.41 -25.14 11.27
C ALA A 283 -4.90 -25.43 11.46
N GLY A 284 -4.04 -24.94 10.56
CA GLY A 284 -2.60 -25.09 10.68
C GLY A 284 -2.00 -24.40 11.91
N VAL A 285 -2.51 -23.23 12.32
CA VAL A 285 -2.09 -22.54 13.56
C VAL A 285 -2.48 -23.34 14.79
N ARG A 286 -3.68 -23.88 14.81
CA ARG A 286 -4.14 -24.78 15.89
C ARG A 286 -3.32 -26.05 15.99
N ASP A 287 -3.00 -26.67 14.86
CA ASP A 287 -2.08 -27.81 14.81
C ASP A 287 -0.68 -27.49 15.36
N ALA A 288 -0.26 -26.24 15.28
CA ALA A 288 0.97 -25.78 15.94
C ALA A 288 0.81 -25.55 17.46
N GLY A 289 -0.38 -25.69 18.02
CA GLY A 289 -0.65 -25.61 19.46
C GLY A 289 -0.98 -24.22 19.98
N LEU A 290 -1.27 -23.23 19.11
CA LEU A 290 -1.59 -21.87 19.49
C LEU A 290 -3.10 -21.63 19.56
N ARG A 291 -3.47 -20.64 20.38
CA ARG A 291 -4.77 -19.99 20.31
C ARG A 291 -4.80 -19.03 19.13
N VAL A 292 -5.97 -18.75 18.59
CA VAL A 292 -6.11 -17.95 17.36
C VAL A 292 -7.12 -16.82 17.58
N LEU A 293 -6.68 -15.58 17.42
CA LEU A 293 -7.56 -14.43 17.27
C LEU A 293 -7.66 -14.10 15.77
N VAL A 294 -8.85 -14.16 15.21
CA VAL A 294 -9.13 -13.89 13.79
C VAL A 294 -9.77 -12.53 13.64
N GLY A 295 -9.14 -11.64 12.86
CA GLY A 295 -9.74 -10.40 12.37
C GLY A 295 -10.47 -10.67 11.06
N ALA A 296 -11.77 -10.98 11.13
CA ALA A 296 -12.56 -11.42 9.98
C ALA A 296 -12.95 -10.29 9.02
N THR A 297 -13.04 -9.06 9.50
CA THR A 297 -13.32 -7.80 8.80
C THR A 297 -14.53 -7.82 7.87
N ILE A 298 -14.51 -8.65 6.80
CA ILE A 298 -15.54 -8.76 5.76
C ILE A 298 -16.10 -10.18 5.60
N HIS A 299 -15.58 -11.15 6.35
CA HIS A 299 -15.93 -12.56 6.19
C HIS A 299 -16.76 -13.08 7.37
N GLU A 300 -17.79 -13.87 7.07
CA GLU A 300 -18.55 -14.60 8.10
C GLU A 300 -17.80 -15.88 8.46
N LEU A 301 -17.13 -15.86 9.63
CA LEU A 301 -16.28 -16.95 10.13
C LEU A 301 -16.58 -17.36 11.58
N ARG A 302 -17.71 -16.90 12.15
CA ARG A 302 -18.07 -17.20 13.54
C ARG A 302 -18.26 -18.68 13.83
N ASP A 303 -18.52 -19.49 12.81
CA ASP A 303 -18.58 -20.95 12.90
C ASP A 303 -17.21 -21.60 13.27
N LEU A 304 -16.12 -20.86 13.19
CA LEU A 304 -14.79 -21.30 13.68
C LEU A 304 -14.64 -21.14 15.20
N GLU A 305 -15.50 -20.35 15.84
CA GLU A 305 -15.36 -20.04 17.27
C GLU A 305 -15.40 -21.31 18.15
N ASN A 306 -14.47 -21.38 19.06
CA ASN A 306 -14.36 -22.39 20.10
C ASN A 306 -13.41 -21.83 21.20
N PRO A 307 -13.17 -22.52 22.34
CA PRO A 307 -12.30 -21.99 23.40
C PRO A 307 -10.90 -21.55 22.94
N ASP A 308 -10.40 -22.07 21.81
CA ASP A 308 -9.06 -21.77 21.28
C ASP A 308 -9.09 -20.83 20.07
N VAL A 309 -10.26 -20.53 19.53
CA VAL A 309 -10.41 -19.67 18.35
C VAL A 309 -11.47 -18.63 18.62
N MET A 310 -11.08 -17.37 18.56
CA MET A 310 -11.98 -16.22 18.65
C MET A 310 -12.03 -15.49 17.31
N VAL A 311 -13.22 -15.14 16.87
CA VAL A 311 -13.45 -14.38 15.62
C VAL A 311 -14.08 -13.03 15.97
N GLU A 312 -13.40 -11.98 15.57
CA GLU A 312 -13.87 -10.60 15.69
C GLU A 312 -13.91 -9.93 14.31
N GLY A 313 -14.65 -8.84 14.20
CA GLY A 313 -14.73 -8.04 12.99
C GLY A 313 -13.45 -7.24 12.74
N ILE A 314 -13.56 -5.91 12.73
CA ILE A 314 -12.41 -5.02 12.60
C ILE A 314 -11.69 -4.92 13.94
N LEU A 315 -10.40 -5.22 13.93
CA LEU A 315 -9.52 -5.09 15.09
C LEU A 315 -8.45 -4.02 14.86
N PRO A 316 -8.08 -3.23 15.87
CA PRO A 316 -6.97 -2.30 15.81
C PRO A 316 -5.64 -3.06 15.84
N SER A 317 -5.18 -3.55 14.68
CA SER A 317 -4.02 -4.44 14.56
C SER A 317 -2.76 -3.89 15.25
N HIS A 318 -2.57 -2.57 15.30
CA HIS A 318 -1.44 -1.93 15.99
C HIS A 318 -1.49 -2.06 17.52
N ARG A 319 -2.67 -2.35 18.10
CA ARG A 319 -2.86 -2.67 19.52
C ARG A 319 -2.83 -4.18 19.79
N VAL A 320 -3.29 -4.99 18.81
CA VAL A 320 -3.35 -6.45 18.91
C VAL A 320 -1.98 -7.09 18.69
N MET A 321 -1.26 -6.69 17.62
CA MET A 321 0.00 -7.34 17.23
C MET A 321 1.08 -7.35 18.33
N PRO A 322 1.28 -6.30 19.14
CA PRO A 322 2.26 -6.34 20.23
C PRO A 322 1.95 -7.39 21.33
N ARG A 323 0.71 -7.91 21.37
CA ARG A 323 0.21 -8.84 22.41
C ARG A 323 0.15 -10.29 21.93
N VAL A 324 0.55 -10.56 20.69
CA VAL A 324 0.53 -11.92 20.13
C VAL A 324 1.94 -12.41 19.83
N THR A 325 2.11 -13.72 19.80
CA THR A 325 3.40 -14.36 19.56
C THR A 325 3.78 -14.34 18.08
N VAL A 326 2.80 -14.41 17.19
CA VAL A 326 2.97 -14.43 15.73
C VAL A 326 1.75 -13.87 15.04
N ALA A 327 1.94 -13.12 13.95
CA ALA A 327 0.87 -12.71 13.07
C ALA A 327 0.87 -13.53 11.77
N LEU A 328 -0.31 -13.72 11.18
CA LEU A 328 -0.48 -14.36 9.88
C LEU A 328 -1.21 -13.37 8.97
N ILE A 329 -0.51 -12.86 7.96
CA ILE A 329 -0.95 -11.72 7.15
C ILE A 329 -0.72 -11.96 5.65
N MET A 330 -1.44 -11.22 4.79
CA MET A 330 -1.26 -11.32 3.33
C MET A 330 0.04 -10.68 2.82
N GLY A 331 0.65 -9.80 3.59
CA GLY A 331 1.86 -9.10 3.17
C GLY A 331 1.63 -7.71 2.57
N GLY A 332 0.41 -7.18 2.59
CA GLY A 332 0.15 -5.79 2.23
C GLY A 332 0.94 -4.83 3.12
N GLN A 333 1.39 -3.71 2.57
CA GLN A 333 2.27 -2.75 3.26
C GLN A 333 1.79 -2.38 4.66
N GLY A 334 0.51 -2.05 4.82
CA GLY A 334 -0.03 -1.65 6.13
C GLY A 334 0.13 -2.73 7.21
N SER A 335 -0.19 -3.99 6.88
CA SER A 335 -0.07 -5.11 7.82
C SER A 335 1.38 -5.43 8.16
N VAL A 336 2.27 -5.39 7.16
CA VAL A 336 3.70 -5.66 7.36
C VAL A 336 4.34 -4.56 8.20
N GLN A 337 4.06 -3.28 7.91
CA GLN A 337 4.55 -2.16 8.72
C GLN A 337 4.01 -2.20 10.16
N THR A 338 2.74 -2.61 10.33
CA THR A 338 2.19 -2.81 11.68
C THR A 338 2.95 -3.90 12.43
N ALA A 339 3.22 -5.05 11.81
CA ALA A 339 3.99 -6.13 12.42
C ALA A 339 5.43 -5.69 12.76
N MET A 340 6.10 -4.98 11.85
CA MET A 340 7.43 -4.43 12.07
C MET A 340 7.45 -3.42 13.22
N ALA A 341 6.54 -2.46 13.23
CA ALA A 341 6.42 -1.44 14.28
C ALA A 341 6.02 -2.03 15.64
N SER A 342 5.35 -3.18 15.66
CA SER A 342 4.95 -3.91 16.86
C SER A 342 6.01 -4.86 17.39
N GLY A 343 7.09 -5.12 16.62
CA GLY A 343 8.07 -6.14 16.98
C GLY A 343 7.51 -7.56 16.94
N THR A 344 6.49 -7.81 16.09
CA THR A 344 5.78 -9.09 16.00
C THR A 344 6.25 -9.86 14.79
N PRO A 345 6.86 -11.05 14.94
CA PRO A 345 7.21 -11.90 13.81
C PRO A 345 5.95 -12.44 13.11
N PHE A 346 6.05 -12.77 11.81
CA PHE A 346 4.86 -13.17 11.08
C PHE A 346 5.10 -14.22 9.98
N VAL A 347 4.02 -14.90 9.60
CA VAL A 347 3.93 -15.68 8.36
C VAL A 347 3.18 -14.84 7.33
N GLY A 348 3.79 -14.62 6.16
CA GLY A 348 3.21 -13.85 5.06
C GLY A 348 2.74 -14.75 3.92
N PHE A 349 1.55 -14.44 3.36
CA PHE A 349 0.93 -15.18 2.24
C PHE A 349 0.72 -14.25 1.03
N PRO A 350 1.78 -13.81 0.35
CA PRO A 350 1.67 -12.79 -0.68
C PRO A 350 0.95 -13.29 -1.94
N LEU A 351 0.02 -12.48 -2.48
CA LEU A 351 -0.76 -12.75 -3.70
C LEU A 351 -0.30 -11.91 -4.91
N GLN A 352 0.44 -10.84 -4.68
CA GLN A 352 0.79 -9.85 -5.70
C GLN A 352 2.20 -9.29 -5.46
N PRO A 353 2.86 -8.73 -6.49
CA PRO A 353 4.27 -8.33 -6.44
C PRO A 353 4.64 -7.38 -5.28
N GLU A 354 3.76 -6.45 -4.93
CA GLU A 354 3.96 -5.56 -3.78
C GLU A 354 4.06 -6.36 -2.46
N GLN A 355 3.14 -7.29 -2.24
CA GLN A 355 3.13 -8.14 -1.06
C GLN A 355 4.33 -9.08 -1.03
N GLU A 356 4.74 -9.62 -2.19
CA GLU A 356 5.95 -10.45 -2.33
C GLU A 356 7.19 -9.71 -1.85
N LEU A 357 7.37 -8.45 -2.26
CA LEU A 357 8.51 -7.67 -1.83
C LEU A 357 8.43 -7.37 -0.33
N ASN A 358 7.29 -6.91 0.19
CA ASN A 358 7.14 -6.56 1.60
C ASN A 358 7.47 -7.76 2.51
N VAL A 359 6.95 -8.95 2.19
CA VAL A 359 7.23 -10.17 2.95
C VAL A 359 8.70 -10.59 2.80
N ALA A 360 9.28 -10.48 1.58
CA ALA A 360 10.69 -10.78 1.34
C ALA A 360 11.63 -9.84 2.12
N LEU A 361 11.29 -8.55 2.23
CA LEU A 361 12.03 -7.59 3.04
C LEU A 361 12.05 -8.00 4.52
N ALA A 362 10.88 -8.34 5.08
CA ALA A 362 10.77 -8.82 6.46
C ALA A 362 11.51 -10.15 6.68
N ALA A 363 11.43 -11.07 5.72
CA ALA A 363 12.14 -12.35 5.76
C ALA A 363 13.67 -12.16 5.73
N ARG A 364 14.18 -11.21 4.94
CA ARG A 364 15.61 -10.84 4.93
C ARG A 364 16.08 -10.28 6.27
N GLN A 365 15.20 -9.59 7.00
CA GLN A 365 15.48 -9.14 8.36
C GLN A 365 15.44 -10.29 9.38
N GLY A 366 14.97 -11.48 8.99
CA GLY A 366 14.87 -12.65 9.86
C GLY A 366 13.62 -12.68 10.73
N MET A 367 12.61 -11.81 10.49
CA MET A 367 11.40 -11.75 11.31
C MET A 367 10.16 -12.39 10.66
N ALA A 368 10.26 -12.92 9.44
CA ALA A 368 9.11 -13.46 8.73
C ALA A 368 9.43 -14.73 7.94
N ILE A 369 8.38 -15.53 7.70
CA ILE A 369 8.40 -16.67 6.77
C ILE A 369 7.38 -16.41 5.67
N ALA A 370 7.81 -16.51 4.41
CA ALA A 370 6.93 -16.40 3.25
C ALA A 370 6.40 -17.76 2.83
N ILE A 371 5.09 -17.87 2.61
CA ILE A 371 4.46 -19.07 2.03
C ILE A 371 3.55 -18.62 0.88
N GLY A 372 3.86 -19.02 -0.35
CA GLY A 372 2.97 -18.76 -1.47
C GLY A 372 1.58 -19.39 -1.23
N PRO A 373 0.47 -18.67 -1.42
CA PRO A 373 -0.87 -19.12 -1.02
C PRO A 373 -1.29 -20.44 -1.65
N ARG A 374 -0.88 -20.73 -2.89
CA ARG A 374 -1.12 -22.03 -3.56
C ARG A 374 -0.40 -23.20 -2.91
N ARG A 375 0.66 -22.94 -2.14
CA ARG A 375 1.47 -23.94 -1.44
C ARG A 375 1.17 -24.02 0.05
N ALA A 376 0.29 -23.16 0.57
CA ALA A 376 -0.07 -23.08 1.97
C ALA A 376 -1.13 -24.14 2.31
N ASP A 377 -0.67 -25.36 2.61
CA ASP A 377 -1.45 -26.37 3.30
C ASP A 377 -1.31 -26.24 4.83
N GLU A 378 -2.17 -26.92 5.58
CA GLU A 378 -2.19 -26.86 7.05
C GLU A 378 -0.85 -27.26 7.66
N ALA A 379 -0.22 -28.31 7.15
CA ALA A 379 1.06 -28.80 7.65
C ALA A 379 2.21 -27.81 7.45
N LYS A 380 2.23 -27.08 6.33
CA LYS A 380 3.23 -26.02 6.07
C LYS A 380 3.01 -24.81 6.95
N VAL A 381 1.74 -24.41 7.14
CA VAL A 381 1.40 -23.32 8.06
C VAL A 381 1.83 -23.71 9.48
N ALA A 382 1.47 -24.89 9.96
CA ALA A 382 1.88 -25.39 11.28
C ALA A 382 3.40 -25.40 11.45
N ARG A 383 4.14 -25.85 10.44
CA ARG A 383 5.60 -25.89 10.45
C ARG A 383 6.21 -24.50 10.55
N ALA A 384 5.70 -23.53 9.77
CA ALA A 384 6.17 -22.16 9.79
C ALA A 384 5.89 -21.48 11.14
N VAL A 385 4.71 -21.69 11.69
CA VAL A 385 4.33 -21.18 13.01
C VAL A 385 5.23 -21.77 14.09
N ARG A 386 5.41 -23.11 14.10
CA ARG A 386 6.32 -23.80 15.04
C ARG A 386 7.74 -23.24 14.93
N ALA A 387 8.25 -23.01 13.71
CA ALA A 387 9.59 -22.44 13.52
C ALA A 387 9.72 -21.06 14.18
N ILE A 388 8.72 -20.19 13.99
CA ILE A 388 8.73 -18.85 14.58
C ILE A 388 8.69 -18.89 16.11
N ILE A 389 7.86 -19.74 16.71
CA ILE A 389 7.68 -19.77 18.17
C ILE A 389 8.79 -20.53 18.91
N THR A 390 9.47 -21.47 18.22
CA THR A 390 10.53 -22.26 18.85
C THR A 390 11.95 -21.70 18.62
N GLN A 391 12.12 -20.82 17.64
CA GLN A 391 13.42 -20.20 17.33
C GLN A 391 13.45 -18.75 17.81
N PRO A 392 14.13 -18.42 18.92
CA PRO A 392 14.16 -17.05 19.48
C PRO A 392 14.69 -15.99 18.50
N ALA A 393 15.41 -16.42 17.47
CA ALA A 393 15.96 -15.54 16.45
C ALA A 393 14.90 -14.71 15.73
N TYR A 394 13.68 -15.23 15.51
CA TYR A 394 12.60 -14.50 14.87
C TYR A 394 12.09 -13.35 15.76
N ALA A 395 11.85 -13.62 17.03
CA ALA A 395 11.42 -12.59 17.98
C ALA A 395 12.52 -11.52 18.16
N ALA A 396 13.79 -11.94 18.30
CA ALA A 396 14.90 -11.01 18.39
C ALA A 396 15.04 -10.13 17.12
N ALA A 397 14.84 -10.72 15.95
CA ALA A 397 14.85 -9.97 14.69
C ALA A 397 13.68 -8.97 14.62
N ALA A 398 12.48 -9.36 15.04
CA ALA A 398 11.31 -8.48 15.05
C ALA A 398 11.53 -7.27 15.98
N VAL A 399 12.13 -7.47 17.15
CA VAL A 399 12.49 -6.39 18.08
C VAL A 399 13.56 -5.45 17.47
N ARG A 400 14.57 -5.99 16.77
CA ARG A 400 15.55 -5.14 16.06
C ARG A 400 14.89 -4.29 14.98
N VAL A 401 14.00 -4.87 14.20
CA VAL A 401 13.26 -4.13 13.15
C VAL A 401 12.36 -3.06 13.78
N GLN A 402 11.68 -3.37 14.89
CA GLN A 402 10.86 -2.40 15.63
C GLN A 402 11.65 -1.14 16.00
N GLN A 403 12.93 -1.27 16.37
CA GLN A 403 13.78 -0.13 16.72
C GLN A 403 13.97 0.85 15.56
N HIS A 404 14.00 0.37 14.30
CA HIS A 404 14.05 1.23 13.12
C HIS A 404 12.77 2.03 12.87
N TYR A 405 11.65 1.60 13.47
CA TYR A 405 10.35 2.27 13.36
C TYR A 405 10.07 3.21 14.54
N ALA A 406 10.81 3.05 15.64
CA ALA A 406 10.56 3.80 16.87
C ALA A 406 10.80 5.30 16.67
N GLY A 407 9.87 6.12 17.15
CA GLY A 407 9.99 7.58 17.15
C GLY A 407 9.86 8.26 15.77
N ILE A 408 9.55 7.52 14.70
CA ILE A 408 9.36 8.11 13.38
C ILE A 408 7.93 8.67 13.26
N ASP A 409 7.81 9.98 13.05
CA ASP A 409 6.58 10.64 12.63
C ASP A 409 6.50 10.66 11.11
N GLY A 410 6.01 9.58 10.50
CA GLY A 410 5.88 9.48 9.06
C GLY A 410 4.91 10.50 8.46
N ALA A 411 3.81 10.81 9.16
CA ALA A 411 2.83 11.79 8.70
C ALA A 411 3.40 13.22 8.72
N GLY A 412 4.11 13.57 9.80
CA GLY A 412 4.79 14.85 9.90
C GLY A 412 5.85 15.03 8.83
N ARG A 413 6.70 14.03 8.62
CA ARG A 413 7.71 14.06 7.55
C ARG A 413 7.10 14.13 6.15
N ALA A 414 5.96 13.47 5.92
CA ALA A 414 5.23 13.56 4.66
C ALA A 414 4.69 14.99 4.43
N ALA A 415 4.10 15.60 5.45
CA ALA A 415 3.64 16.98 5.39
C ALA A 415 4.79 17.96 5.09
N ASP A 416 5.94 17.82 5.79
CA ASP A 416 7.12 18.63 5.56
C ASP A 416 7.67 18.49 4.14
N ALA A 417 7.68 17.25 3.60
CA ALA A 417 8.11 16.99 2.23
C ALA A 417 7.18 17.64 1.19
N VAL A 418 5.86 17.57 1.39
CA VAL A 418 4.85 18.21 0.54
C VAL A 418 5.02 19.73 0.55
N ILE A 419 5.12 20.34 1.73
CA ILE A 419 5.30 21.80 1.88
C ILE A 419 6.62 22.25 1.23
N GLY A 420 7.71 21.53 1.49
CA GLY A 420 9.02 21.82 0.91
C GLY A 420 9.03 21.72 -0.62
N HIS A 421 8.34 20.72 -1.19
CA HIS A 421 8.20 20.58 -2.63
C HIS A 421 7.42 21.75 -3.25
N LEU A 422 6.30 22.16 -2.62
CA LEU A 422 5.52 23.31 -3.07
C LEU A 422 6.32 24.62 -3.07
N ARG A 423 7.16 24.85 -2.06
CA ARG A 423 8.04 26.03 -2.01
C ARG A 423 9.03 26.04 -3.16
N ASN A 424 9.70 24.92 -3.39
CA ASN A 424 10.67 24.77 -4.48
C ASN A 424 10.04 24.98 -5.87
N VAL A 425 8.81 24.52 -6.10
CA VAL A 425 8.07 24.72 -7.36
C VAL A 425 7.72 26.20 -7.55
N ASN A 426 7.29 26.90 -6.50
CA ASN A 426 6.97 28.31 -6.57
C ASN A 426 8.21 29.20 -6.83
N GLU A 427 9.36 28.83 -6.26
CA GLU A 427 10.64 29.54 -6.47
C GLU A 427 11.23 29.28 -7.86
N ASN A 428 10.97 28.12 -8.45
CA ASN A 428 11.46 27.71 -9.77
C ASN A 428 10.32 27.24 -10.71
N PRO A 429 9.47 28.14 -11.22
CA PRO A 429 8.32 27.78 -12.07
C PRO A 429 8.68 27.06 -13.37
N SER A 430 9.93 27.17 -13.83
CA SER A 430 10.43 26.47 -15.02
C SER A 430 10.40 24.95 -14.91
N THR A 431 10.36 24.40 -13.71
CA THR A 431 10.26 22.94 -13.47
C THR A 431 8.90 22.35 -13.85
N LEU A 432 7.85 23.17 -13.98
CA LEU A 432 6.51 22.74 -14.43
C LEU A 432 6.27 22.99 -15.93
N HIS A 433 7.16 23.65 -16.64
CA HIS A 433 6.91 24.19 -18.00
C HIS A 433 7.29 23.28 -19.15
N SER A 434 7.85 22.08 -18.94
CA SER A 434 8.05 21.13 -20.04
C SER A 434 6.75 20.53 -20.61
N ALA A 435 5.60 20.78 -19.93
CA ALA A 435 4.28 20.24 -20.30
C ALA A 435 3.35 21.24 -21.01
N ARG A 436 3.75 22.49 -21.22
CA ARG A 436 2.91 23.46 -21.95
C ARG A 436 3.17 23.41 -23.47
N GLY A 437 2.85 22.28 -24.07
CA GLY A 437 2.65 22.17 -25.51
C GLY A 437 1.15 22.30 -25.85
N THR A 438 0.82 23.37 -26.61
CA THR A 438 -0.45 23.69 -27.27
C THR A 438 -1.57 24.29 -26.42
N ARG A 439 -1.77 25.58 -26.66
CA ARG A 439 -2.99 26.31 -26.31
C ARG A 439 -4.16 25.69 -27.08
N PHE A 440 -5.22 25.33 -26.36
CA PHE A 440 -6.52 25.15 -26.97
C PHE A 440 -7.08 26.53 -27.33
N SER A 441 -7.24 26.80 -28.62
CA SER A 441 -8.14 27.80 -29.18
C SER A 441 -9.56 27.23 -29.24
#